data_4a5ddb2409780df2481ccc3d6a4a7f27
#
_entry.id   4a5ddb2409780df2481ccc3d6a4a7f27
#
_cell.length_a   1.000
_cell.length_b   1.000
_cell.length_c   1.000
_cell.angle_alpha   90.00
_cell.angle_beta   90.00
_cell.angle_gamma   90.00
#
_symmetry.space_group_name_H-M   'P 1'
#
loop_
_entity.id
_entity.type
_entity.pdbx_description
1 polymer ?
#
loop_
_entity_poly.entity_id
_entity_poly.type
_entity_poly.pdbx_seq_one_letter_code
_entity_poly.pdbx_strand_id
1 'polypeptide(L)'
;SQSWSDAVELGEAFGYRNAQATVLAPTGTIGFMMDCDTTGVEPDIALVKYKKLVGGGLMKIVNNTVPMALYHLGYDQAQVDAIVAYVDEHETIEGAPHLDPRHLAVFDCAFKPARGSRSIHYMGHIKMLGATQPFISGAISKTINVPTDATVEDIGQAYRDAWRLGTKAVSIYRDGSKRTQPLNTSRVSQGATVETADTPQPKRRRLADERQAITHKFDIAGHEGYITVGLFEDGTPGEIFLVMAKEGSTISGFADAFAQAVSYAL
;
A
#
# COMPACT_ATOMS: atom_id res chain seq x y z
N SER A 1 20.97 -27.23 2.97
CA SER A 1 20.77 -28.22 4.05
C SER A 1 20.39 -29.57 3.43
N GLN A 2 20.61 -30.66 4.15
CA GLN A 2 20.30 -32.02 3.68
C GLN A 2 18.84 -32.13 3.20
N SER A 3 17.89 -31.60 3.97
CA SER A 3 16.45 -31.61 3.61
C SER A 3 16.14 -31.01 2.23
N TRP A 4 16.86 -29.98 1.81
CA TRP A 4 16.68 -29.41 0.46
C TRP A 4 17.29 -30.30 -0.61
N SER A 5 18.42 -30.97 -0.32
CA SER A 5 19.03 -31.94 -1.25
C SER A 5 18.10 -33.14 -1.45
N ASP A 6 17.57 -33.67 -0.35
CA ASP A 6 16.61 -34.80 -0.38
C ASP A 6 15.34 -34.41 -1.16
N ALA A 7 14.85 -33.17 -0.98
CA ALA A 7 13.68 -32.67 -1.71
C ALA A 7 13.94 -32.57 -3.22
N VAL A 8 15.14 -32.17 -3.64
CA VAL A 8 15.53 -32.14 -5.07
C VAL A 8 15.60 -33.55 -5.62
N GLU A 9 16.31 -34.48 -4.96
CA GLU A 9 16.48 -35.87 -5.42
C GLU A 9 15.13 -36.58 -5.58
N LEU A 10 14.25 -36.47 -4.56
CA LEU A 10 12.91 -37.06 -4.62
C LEU A 10 12.05 -36.37 -5.68
N GLY A 11 12.15 -35.06 -5.82
CA GLY A 11 11.42 -34.30 -6.83
C GLY A 11 11.81 -34.62 -8.26
N GLU A 12 13.09 -34.90 -8.53
CA GLU A 12 13.59 -35.33 -9.82
C GLU A 12 13.10 -36.76 -10.15
N ALA A 13 13.05 -37.65 -9.15
CA ALA A 13 12.60 -39.02 -9.33
C ALA A 13 11.09 -39.18 -9.48
N PHE A 14 10.29 -38.44 -8.70
CA PHE A 14 8.85 -38.65 -8.54
C PHE A 14 7.97 -37.44 -8.91
N GLY A 15 8.57 -36.30 -9.21
CA GLY A 15 7.90 -35.01 -9.40
C GLY A 15 7.53 -34.33 -8.08
N TYR A 16 7.00 -33.10 -8.20
CA TYR A 16 6.60 -32.29 -7.06
C TYR A 16 5.08 -32.23 -6.97
N ARG A 17 4.54 -32.43 -5.74
CA ARG A 17 3.11 -32.30 -5.49
C ARG A 17 2.61 -30.86 -5.66
N ASN A 18 3.39 -29.90 -5.18
CA ASN A 18 3.04 -28.50 -5.17
C ASN A 18 3.89 -27.73 -6.18
N ALA A 19 3.25 -26.86 -6.97
CA ALA A 19 3.94 -26.04 -7.97
C ALA A 19 4.84 -24.97 -7.34
N GLN A 20 4.53 -24.53 -6.11
CA GLN A 20 5.26 -23.49 -5.37
C GLN A 20 5.34 -23.88 -3.89
N ALA A 21 6.52 -23.69 -3.29
CA ALA A 21 6.78 -24.02 -1.88
C ALA A 21 7.14 -22.81 -1.03
N THR A 22 7.69 -21.75 -1.63
CA THR A 22 8.13 -20.54 -0.90
C THR A 22 7.51 -19.29 -1.48
N VAL A 23 7.27 -18.30 -0.63
CA VAL A 23 6.71 -16.98 -0.97
C VAL A 23 7.26 -15.94 -0.01
N LEU A 24 7.42 -14.69 -0.46
CA LEU A 24 7.60 -13.55 0.43
C LEU A 24 6.29 -12.75 0.49
N ALA A 25 5.56 -12.98 1.57
CA ALA A 25 4.30 -12.28 1.84
C ALA A 25 4.55 -10.85 2.35
N PRO A 26 3.54 -9.95 2.31
CA PRO A 26 3.67 -8.59 2.85
C PRO A 26 3.94 -8.56 4.35
N THR A 27 3.41 -9.51 5.13
CA THR A 27 3.56 -9.65 6.59
C THR A 27 3.25 -8.38 7.41
N GLY A 28 2.37 -7.51 6.92
CA GLY A 28 2.10 -6.21 7.54
C GLY A 28 1.60 -6.33 8.97
N THR A 29 0.46 -6.99 9.19
CA THR A 29 -0.14 -7.17 10.52
C THR A 29 0.76 -7.99 11.44
N ILE A 30 1.34 -9.07 10.93
CA ILE A 30 2.24 -9.94 11.71
C ILE A 30 3.51 -9.17 12.09
N GLY A 31 4.09 -8.41 11.16
CA GLY A 31 5.26 -7.59 11.43
C GLY A 31 5.02 -6.58 12.55
N PHE A 32 3.90 -5.87 12.52
CA PHE A 32 3.54 -4.95 13.60
C PHE A 32 3.29 -5.65 14.94
N MET A 33 2.66 -6.82 14.92
CA MET A 33 2.41 -7.60 16.14
C MET A 33 3.73 -8.12 16.75
N MET A 34 4.74 -8.38 15.93
CA MET A 34 6.05 -8.86 16.31
C MET A 34 7.08 -7.75 16.58
N ASP A 35 6.63 -6.50 16.65
CA ASP A 35 7.47 -5.31 16.86
C ASP A 35 8.60 -5.16 15.83
N CYS A 36 8.31 -5.49 14.56
CA CYS A 36 9.25 -5.33 13.47
C CYS A 36 9.16 -3.91 12.89
N ASP A 37 10.31 -3.29 12.65
CA ASP A 37 10.37 -1.95 12.03
C ASP A 37 9.94 -1.95 10.57
N THR A 38 10.17 -3.07 9.86
CA THR A 38 9.81 -3.28 8.45
C THR A 38 9.03 -4.58 8.28
N THR A 39 8.39 -4.76 7.14
CA THR A 39 7.57 -5.94 6.83
C THR A 39 7.98 -6.57 5.51
N GLY A 40 8.00 -7.92 5.46
CA GLY A 40 8.40 -8.67 4.28
C GLY A 40 9.81 -8.30 3.79
N VAL A 41 9.94 -8.01 2.50
CA VAL A 41 11.19 -7.56 1.85
C VAL A 41 11.21 -6.04 1.63
N GLU A 42 10.27 -5.33 2.23
CA GLU A 42 10.18 -3.88 2.08
C GLU A 42 11.28 -3.16 2.90
N PRO A 43 11.88 -2.09 2.36
CA PRO A 43 12.64 -1.15 3.18
C PRO A 43 11.69 -0.36 4.08
N ASP A 44 12.19 0.33 5.09
CA ASP A 44 11.34 1.23 5.85
C ASP A 44 10.79 2.36 4.96
N ILE A 45 9.62 2.84 5.30
CA ILE A 45 8.97 3.97 4.62
C ILE A 45 9.72 5.26 4.92
N ALA A 46 10.05 5.47 6.21
CA ALA A 46 10.88 6.54 6.74
C ALA A 46 11.39 6.13 8.13
N LEU A 47 12.53 6.67 8.57
CA LEU A 47 13.08 6.41 9.90
C LEU A 47 12.15 6.87 11.02
N VAL A 48 11.40 7.94 10.77
CA VAL A 48 10.31 8.42 11.63
C VAL A 48 9.03 8.47 10.82
N LYS A 49 8.00 7.81 11.29
CA LYS A 49 6.70 7.69 10.62
C LYS A 49 5.55 7.91 11.60
N TYR A 50 4.43 8.35 11.07
CA TYR A 50 3.22 8.61 11.84
C TYR A 50 2.09 7.69 11.39
N LYS A 51 1.52 6.95 12.33
CA LYS A 51 0.36 6.09 12.11
C LYS A 51 -0.88 6.77 12.67
N LYS A 52 -1.91 6.89 11.85
CA LYS A 52 -3.23 7.34 12.31
C LYS A 52 -3.92 6.21 13.07
N LEU A 53 -4.35 6.50 14.29
CA LEU A 53 -5.07 5.55 15.15
C LEU A 53 -6.57 5.55 14.82
N VAL A 54 -7.21 4.40 15.03
CA VAL A 54 -8.66 4.28 15.01
C VAL A 54 -9.22 5.09 16.19
N GLY A 55 -10.12 6.02 15.91
CA GLY A 55 -10.64 6.95 16.94
C GLY A 55 -9.94 8.31 17.00
N GLY A 56 -8.95 8.55 16.13
CA GLY A 56 -8.19 9.80 16.04
C GLY A 56 -6.85 9.76 16.77
N GLY A 57 -6.03 10.76 16.50
CA GLY A 57 -4.67 10.84 17.02
C GLY A 57 -3.60 10.24 16.07
N LEU A 58 -2.36 10.61 16.33
CA LEU A 58 -1.19 10.15 15.58
C LEU A 58 -0.21 9.50 16.55
N MET A 59 0.24 8.29 16.21
CA MET A 59 1.31 7.61 16.93
C MET A 59 2.60 7.79 16.13
N LYS A 60 3.62 8.38 16.78
CA LYS A 60 4.99 8.47 16.25
C LYS A 60 5.67 7.12 16.41
N ILE A 61 6.28 6.63 15.35
CA ILE A 61 7.06 5.39 15.33
C ILE A 61 8.45 5.75 14.82
N VAL A 62 9.48 5.48 15.62
CA VAL A 62 10.89 5.64 15.27
C VAL A 62 11.48 4.26 14.98
N ASN A 63 12.33 4.15 13.97
CA ASN A 63 12.97 2.90 13.61
C ASN A 63 13.99 2.48 14.66
N ASN A 64 13.78 1.35 15.32
CA ASN A 64 14.59 0.84 16.42
C ASN A 64 15.90 0.20 15.95
N THR A 65 16.07 -0.07 14.65
CA THR A 65 17.30 -0.67 14.11
C THR A 65 18.39 0.34 13.81
N VAL A 66 18.09 1.65 13.84
CA VAL A 66 19.08 2.72 13.60
C VAL A 66 20.28 2.63 14.53
N PRO A 67 20.13 2.50 15.87
CA PRO A 67 21.27 2.34 16.76
C PRO A 67 22.16 1.15 16.41
N MET A 68 21.56 0.00 16.10
CA MET A 68 22.28 -1.21 15.73
C MET A 68 23.11 -1.01 14.45
N ALA A 69 22.54 -0.35 13.44
CA ALA A 69 23.24 -0.04 12.21
C ALA A 69 24.42 0.90 12.46
N LEU A 70 24.26 1.91 13.30
CA LEU A 70 25.32 2.84 13.67
C LEU A 70 26.48 2.13 14.40
N TYR A 71 26.19 1.25 15.36
CA TYR A 71 27.22 0.43 16.01
C TYR A 71 27.98 -0.45 15.02
N HIS A 72 27.28 -1.06 14.07
CA HIS A 72 27.89 -1.88 13.02
C HIS A 72 28.80 -1.06 12.10
N LEU A 73 28.49 0.22 11.91
CA LEU A 73 29.30 1.16 11.14
C LEU A 73 30.49 1.74 11.93
N GLY A 74 30.61 1.35 13.24
CA GLY A 74 31.76 1.72 14.08
C GLY A 74 31.59 3.00 14.88
N TYR A 75 30.38 3.53 15.03
CA TYR A 75 30.11 4.69 15.91
C TYR A 75 30.12 4.24 17.39
N ASP A 76 30.66 5.09 18.24
CA ASP A 76 30.62 4.89 19.69
C ASP A 76 29.25 5.28 20.30
N GLN A 77 29.05 4.94 21.58
CA GLN A 77 27.78 5.17 22.26
C GLN A 77 27.36 6.64 22.25
N ALA A 78 28.28 7.57 22.49
CA ALA A 78 27.97 9.00 22.55
C ALA A 78 27.55 9.56 21.18
N GLN A 79 28.19 9.09 20.11
CA GLN A 79 27.84 9.43 18.74
C GLN A 79 26.48 8.85 18.36
N VAL A 80 26.21 7.58 18.73
CA VAL A 80 24.91 6.93 18.49
C VAL A 80 23.79 7.69 19.18
N ASP A 81 23.97 8.05 20.46
CA ASP A 81 22.96 8.79 21.23
C ASP A 81 22.67 10.15 20.61
N ALA A 82 23.71 10.87 20.18
CA ALA A 82 23.58 12.17 19.53
C ALA A 82 22.84 12.06 18.17
N ILE A 83 23.15 11.03 17.35
CA ILE A 83 22.50 10.81 16.07
C ILE A 83 21.03 10.40 16.26
N VAL A 84 20.73 9.50 17.21
CA VAL A 84 19.37 9.06 17.49
C VAL A 84 18.50 10.22 17.99
N ALA A 85 19.02 11.04 18.91
CA ALA A 85 18.33 12.24 19.38
C ALA A 85 18.03 13.22 18.23
N TYR A 86 18.99 13.39 17.32
CA TYR A 86 18.81 14.22 16.14
C TYR A 86 17.69 13.67 15.22
N VAL A 87 17.69 12.36 14.94
CA VAL A 87 16.65 11.72 14.11
C VAL A 87 15.28 11.88 14.74
N ASP A 88 15.18 11.74 16.05
CA ASP A 88 13.91 11.90 16.77
C ASP A 88 13.38 13.34 16.67
N GLU A 89 14.24 14.34 16.77
CA GLU A 89 13.86 15.76 16.71
C GLU A 89 13.60 16.25 15.28
N HIS A 90 14.47 15.86 14.32
CA HIS A 90 14.47 16.42 12.98
C HIS A 90 13.73 15.54 11.95
N GLU A 91 13.33 14.33 12.32
CA GLU A 91 12.61 13.36 11.46
C GLU A 91 13.43 12.93 10.22
N THR A 92 14.72 13.16 10.24
CA THR A 92 15.71 12.79 9.22
C THR A 92 17.06 12.54 9.84
N ILE A 93 17.86 11.68 9.21
CA ILE A 93 19.27 11.49 9.59
C ILE A 93 20.22 12.41 8.83
N GLU A 94 19.71 13.07 7.77
CA GLU A 94 20.50 14.01 6.98
C GLU A 94 20.87 15.23 7.83
N GLY A 95 22.17 15.48 7.97
CA GLY A 95 22.70 16.56 8.81
C GLY A 95 22.92 16.19 10.27
N ALA A 96 22.72 14.91 10.65
CA ALA A 96 22.98 14.47 12.02
C ALA A 96 24.45 14.68 12.42
N PRO A 97 24.72 15.09 13.68
CA PRO A 97 26.07 15.30 14.16
C PRO A 97 26.87 14.00 14.12
N HIS A 98 28.17 14.08 13.87
CA HIS A 98 29.10 12.94 13.82
C HIS A 98 28.86 11.93 12.69
N LEU A 99 27.75 12.01 11.94
CA LEU A 99 27.46 11.07 10.88
C LEU A 99 28.35 11.31 9.65
N ASP A 100 29.09 10.28 9.24
CA ASP A 100 29.85 10.32 8.00
C ASP A 100 28.89 10.34 6.78
N PRO A 101 29.02 11.31 5.86
CA PRO A 101 28.17 11.38 4.67
C PRO A 101 28.18 10.11 3.81
N ARG A 102 29.26 9.31 3.87
CA ARG A 102 29.35 8.04 3.14
C ARG A 102 28.39 6.98 3.68
N HIS A 103 27.95 7.09 4.91
CA HIS A 103 27.03 6.16 5.56
C HIS A 103 25.55 6.53 5.34
N LEU A 104 25.23 7.70 4.80
CA LEU A 104 23.85 8.15 4.58
C LEU A 104 23.02 7.13 3.77
N ALA A 105 23.63 6.49 2.77
CA ALA A 105 22.94 5.53 1.91
C ALA A 105 22.43 4.28 2.65
N VAL A 106 22.99 3.96 3.81
CA VAL A 106 22.53 2.84 4.67
C VAL A 106 21.16 3.12 5.26
N PHE A 107 20.85 4.40 5.45
CA PHE A 107 19.63 4.89 6.09
C PHE A 107 18.59 5.43 5.11
N ASP A 108 18.81 5.27 3.79
CA ASP A 108 17.83 5.64 2.79
C ASP A 108 16.57 4.77 2.93
N CYS A 109 15.41 5.42 2.95
CA CYS A 109 14.10 4.79 3.07
C CYS A 109 13.32 4.84 1.74
N ALA A 110 12.13 4.22 1.71
CA ALA A 110 11.29 4.17 0.52
C ALA A 110 10.84 5.55 0.03
N PHE A 111 10.57 6.48 0.96
CA PHE A 111 10.19 7.86 0.66
C PHE A 111 11.18 8.85 1.26
N LYS A 112 11.18 10.05 0.70
CA LYS A 112 11.92 11.18 1.26
C LYS A 112 11.32 11.55 2.61
N PRO A 113 12.16 11.77 3.66
CA PRO A 113 11.67 12.33 4.91
C PRO A 113 11.19 13.77 4.70
N ALA A 114 10.30 14.25 5.57
CA ALA A 114 9.71 15.59 5.45
C ALA A 114 10.76 16.71 5.40
N ARG A 115 11.90 16.53 6.07
CA ARG A 115 13.01 17.49 6.15
C ARG A 115 14.31 16.98 5.52
N GLY A 116 14.21 16.05 4.56
CA GLY A 116 15.35 15.48 3.86
C GLY A 116 15.12 15.40 2.36
N SER A 117 16.13 14.95 1.66
CA SER A 117 16.15 14.86 0.19
C SER A 117 16.33 13.46 -0.34
N ARG A 118 16.78 12.53 0.49
CA ARG A 118 17.21 11.20 0.09
C ARG A 118 16.07 10.18 0.16
N SER A 119 16.06 9.26 -0.81
CA SER A 119 15.21 8.08 -0.81
C SER A 119 15.82 7.00 -1.70
N ILE A 120 15.39 5.78 -1.53
CA ILE A 120 15.77 4.66 -2.40
C ILE A 120 15.19 4.92 -3.80
N HIS A 121 16.05 4.95 -4.81
CA HIS A 121 15.62 5.05 -6.19
C HIS A 121 14.80 3.81 -6.60
N TYR A 122 13.75 3.96 -7.43
CA TYR A 122 12.84 2.87 -7.80
C TYR A 122 13.57 1.63 -8.36
N MET A 123 14.68 1.82 -9.08
CA MET A 123 15.52 0.72 -9.55
C MET A 123 16.17 -0.09 -8.42
N GLY A 124 16.36 0.50 -7.24
CA GLY A 124 16.83 -0.24 -6.05
C GLY A 124 15.81 -1.29 -5.61
N HIS A 125 14.53 -0.92 -5.60
CA HIS A 125 13.42 -1.84 -5.31
C HIS A 125 13.35 -2.97 -6.34
N ILE A 126 13.47 -2.66 -7.64
CA ILE A 126 13.39 -3.64 -8.74
C ILE A 126 14.59 -4.60 -8.69
N LYS A 127 15.81 -4.07 -8.46
CA LYS A 127 17.02 -4.90 -8.33
C LYS A 127 16.94 -5.84 -7.14
N MET A 128 16.38 -5.40 -6.00
CA MET A 128 16.16 -6.26 -4.84
C MET A 128 15.21 -7.41 -5.17
N LEU A 129 14.10 -7.13 -5.88
CA LEU A 129 13.19 -8.17 -6.37
C LEU A 129 13.91 -9.17 -7.28
N GLY A 130 14.62 -8.68 -8.28
CA GLY A 130 15.34 -9.52 -9.24
C GLY A 130 16.42 -10.38 -8.59
N ALA A 131 17.12 -9.84 -7.59
CA ALA A 131 18.14 -10.58 -6.84
C ALA A 131 17.54 -11.66 -5.94
N THR A 132 16.34 -11.46 -5.42
CA THR A 132 15.68 -12.38 -4.46
C THR A 132 14.84 -13.44 -5.17
N GLN A 133 14.24 -13.11 -6.33
CA GLN A 133 13.29 -13.98 -7.04
C GLN A 133 13.82 -15.38 -7.37
N PRO A 134 15.10 -15.58 -7.76
CA PRO A 134 15.62 -16.93 -8.06
C PRO A 134 15.56 -17.91 -6.90
N PHE A 135 15.50 -17.42 -5.66
CA PHE A 135 15.45 -18.24 -4.45
C PHE A 135 14.03 -18.50 -3.94
N ILE A 136 13.02 -17.90 -4.58
CA ILE A 136 11.62 -17.95 -4.16
C ILE A 136 10.79 -18.54 -5.28
N SER A 137 10.17 -19.70 -5.03
CA SER A 137 9.36 -20.41 -6.03
C SER A 137 8.03 -19.69 -6.34
N GLY A 138 7.44 -19.01 -5.36
CA GLY A 138 6.28 -18.15 -5.52
C GLY A 138 6.63 -16.71 -5.91
N ALA A 139 5.65 -15.83 -5.86
CA ALA A 139 5.83 -14.40 -6.04
C ALA A 139 6.36 -13.73 -4.77
N ILE A 140 6.91 -12.53 -4.94
CA ILE A 140 7.38 -11.67 -3.86
C ILE A 140 6.48 -10.45 -3.80
N SER A 141 5.90 -10.20 -2.64
CA SER A 141 5.13 -8.97 -2.39
C SER A 141 6.09 -7.85 -2.05
N LYS A 142 6.29 -6.96 -3.01
CA LYS A 142 7.10 -5.76 -2.83
C LYS A 142 6.53 -4.60 -3.63
N THR A 143 6.45 -3.46 -2.96
CA THR A 143 6.06 -2.20 -3.59
C THR A 143 7.29 -1.49 -4.15
N ILE A 144 7.19 -1.06 -5.40
CA ILE A 144 8.13 -0.16 -6.03
C ILE A 144 7.60 1.25 -5.82
N ASN A 145 8.23 1.98 -4.91
CA ASN A 145 7.83 3.35 -4.61
C ASN A 145 8.47 4.29 -5.64
N VAL A 146 7.64 5.14 -6.24
CA VAL A 146 8.08 6.17 -7.19
C VAL A 146 7.62 7.54 -6.69
N PRO A 147 8.39 8.61 -6.96
CA PRO A 147 8.03 9.95 -6.51
C PRO A 147 6.78 10.50 -7.22
N THR A 148 6.23 11.58 -6.67
CA THR A 148 5.00 12.22 -7.19
C THR A 148 5.14 12.70 -8.62
N ASP A 149 6.34 13.11 -9.04
CA ASP A 149 6.68 13.61 -10.37
C ASP A 149 7.02 12.51 -11.38
N ALA A 150 6.97 11.22 -10.98
CA ALA A 150 7.18 10.10 -11.89
C ALA A 150 6.16 10.13 -13.04
N THR A 151 6.66 10.01 -14.26
CA THR A 151 5.87 10.03 -15.48
C THR A 151 5.25 8.66 -15.79
N VAL A 152 4.34 8.61 -16.77
CA VAL A 152 3.77 7.35 -17.29
C VAL A 152 4.88 6.50 -17.91
N GLU A 153 5.84 7.12 -18.58
CA GLU A 153 7.00 6.49 -19.20
C GLU A 153 7.91 5.83 -18.16
N ASP A 154 8.16 6.49 -17.01
CA ASP A 154 8.94 5.94 -15.90
C ASP A 154 8.27 4.70 -15.32
N ILE A 155 6.96 4.75 -15.11
CA ILE A 155 6.17 3.62 -14.64
C ILE A 155 6.21 2.48 -15.65
N GLY A 156 6.03 2.77 -16.94
CA GLY A 156 6.14 1.79 -18.02
C GLY A 156 7.53 1.16 -18.09
N GLN A 157 8.58 1.95 -17.88
CA GLN A 157 9.96 1.45 -17.82
C GLN A 157 10.18 0.56 -16.60
N ALA A 158 9.66 0.92 -15.44
CA ALA A 158 9.75 0.11 -14.23
C ALA A 158 9.15 -1.30 -14.42
N TYR A 159 7.98 -1.41 -15.08
CA TYR A 159 7.40 -2.71 -15.44
C TYR A 159 8.29 -3.51 -16.39
N ARG A 160 8.85 -2.87 -17.43
CA ARG A 160 9.76 -3.55 -18.38
C ARG A 160 11.04 -4.05 -17.72
N ASP A 161 11.62 -3.25 -16.82
CA ASP A 161 12.85 -3.62 -16.13
C ASP A 161 12.62 -4.74 -15.11
N ALA A 162 11.49 -4.73 -14.38
CA ALA A 162 11.10 -5.82 -13.52
C ALA A 162 10.90 -7.13 -14.29
N TRP A 163 10.24 -7.08 -15.45
CA TRP A 163 10.10 -8.24 -16.34
C TRP A 163 11.45 -8.76 -16.83
N ARG A 164 12.37 -7.88 -17.26
CA ARG A 164 13.72 -8.26 -17.71
C ARG A 164 14.54 -8.95 -16.63
N LEU A 165 14.31 -8.57 -15.37
CA LEU A 165 14.96 -9.19 -14.21
C LEU A 165 14.26 -10.48 -13.73
N GLY A 166 13.25 -10.96 -14.46
CA GLY A 166 12.57 -12.22 -14.17
C GLY A 166 11.68 -12.21 -12.94
N THR A 167 11.19 -11.04 -12.53
CA THR A 167 10.27 -10.95 -11.38
C THR A 167 8.89 -11.48 -11.74
N LYS A 168 8.24 -12.20 -10.83
CA LYS A 168 6.92 -12.81 -11.06
C LYS A 168 5.76 -11.86 -10.80
N ALA A 169 5.96 -10.84 -9.98
CA ALA A 169 4.95 -9.85 -9.65
C ALA A 169 5.59 -8.48 -9.45
N VAL A 170 4.85 -7.42 -9.78
CA VAL A 170 5.26 -6.03 -9.63
C VAL A 170 4.08 -5.22 -9.12
N SER A 171 4.28 -4.45 -8.06
CA SER A 171 3.33 -3.46 -7.56
C SER A 171 4.02 -2.11 -7.51
N ILE A 172 3.41 -1.11 -8.13
CA ILE A 172 3.96 0.26 -8.16
C ILE A 172 3.05 1.18 -7.34
N TYR A 173 3.65 1.99 -6.49
CA TYR A 173 2.98 3.04 -5.74
C TYR A 173 3.65 4.38 -6.02
N ARG A 174 2.89 5.32 -6.61
CA ARG A 174 3.32 6.70 -6.78
C ARG A 174 2.89 7.51 -5.57
N ASP A 175 3.83 8.21 -4.95
CA ASP A 175 3.56 9.06 -3.79
C ASP A 175 2.46 10.08 -4.09
N GLY A 176 1.56 10.31 -3.13
CA GLY A 176 0.42 11.21 -3.29
C GLY A 176 -0.70 10.73 -4.21
N SER A 177 -0.65 9.50 -4.77
CA SER A 177 -1.69 8.99 -5.68
C SER A 177 -3.01 8.62 -4.99
N LYS A 178 -3.02 8.48 -3.66
CA LYS A 178 -4.22 8.17 -2.88
C LYS A 178 -4.54 9.28 -1.89
N ARG A 179 -5.83 9.55 -1.70
CA ARG A 179 -6.32 10.57 -0.73
C ARG A 179 -5.95 10.26 0.72
N THR A 180 -5.84 8.99 1.09
CA THR A 180 -5.54 8.56 2.45
C THR A 180 -4.39 7.56 2.42
N GLN A 181 -3.30 7.90 3.10
CA GLN A 181 -2.17 7.01 3.32
C GLN A 181 -2.18 6.51 4.76
N PRO A 182 -2.04 5.19 5.01
CA PRO A 182 -2.03 4.63 6.36
C PRO A 182 -0.85 5.09 7.21
N LEU A 183 0.29 5.34 6.58
CA LEU A 183 1.54 5.81 7.18
C LEU A 183 1.99 7.08 6.46
N ASN A 184 2.37 8.09 7.23
CA ASN A 184 2.84 9.38 6.72
C ASN A 184 4.25 9.68 7.22
N THR A 185 5.02 10.40 6.42
CA THR A 185 6.38 10.85 6.76
C THR A 185 6.40 12.18 7.51
N SER A 186 5.24 12.83 7.71
CA SER A 186 5.13 14.11 8.44
C SER A 186 3.85 14.21 9.24
N ARG A 187 3.85 15.03 10.31
CA ARG A 187 2.67 15.40 11.09
C ARG A 187 1.66 16.22 10.28
N VAL A 188 2.09 16.90 9.23
CA VAL A 188 1.34 17.95 8.53
C VAL A 188 0.61 17.45 7.28
N SER A 189 0.81 16.20 6.84
CA SER A 189 0.23 15.68 5.59
C SER A 189 -1.30 15.53 5.57
N GLN A 190 -2.02 16.18 6.48
CA GLN A 190 -3.48 16.31 6.43
C GLN A 190 -3.98 17.76 6.33
N GLY A 191 -3.10 18.71 6.10
CA GLY A 191 -3.46 20.13 5.97
C GLY A 191 -3.14 20.75 4.62
N ALA A 192 -2.58 20.01 3.69
CA ALA A 192 -2.62 20.42 2.28
C ALA A 192 -4.03 20.14 1.76
N THR A 193 -4.97 20.97 2.13
CA THR A 193 -6.01 21.36 1.20
C THR A 193 -5.26 21.82 -0.04
N VAL A 194 -5.19 20.94 -1.06
CA VAL A 194 -5.20 21.48 -2.42
C VAL A 194 -6.34 22.49 -2.37
N GLU A 195 -6.05 23.77 -2.56
CA GLU A 195 -7.05 24.71 -2.99
C GLU A 195 -7.58 24.17 -4.34
N THR A 196 -8.46 23.18 -4.24
CA THR A 196 -9.38 22.90 -5.32
C THR A 196 -10.24 24.12 -5.36
N ALA A 197 -10.09 24.90 -6.44
CA ALA A 197 -11.09 25.84 -6.86
C ALA A 197 -12.45 25.25 -6.48
N ASP A 198 -13.22 26.04 -5.80
CA ASP A 198 -14.55 25.90 -5.24
C ASP A 198 -15.47 24.91 -6.01
N THR A 199 -15.14 23.63 -5.97
CA THR A 199 -16.04 22.56 -6.36
C THR A 199 -16.71 22.10 -5.08
N PRO A 200 -18.01 22.27 -4.93
CA PRO A 200 -18.75 21.83 -3.76
C PRO A 200 -18.45 20.36 -3.52
N GLN A 201 -17.79 20.01 -2.41
CA GLN A 201 -17.64 18.60 -2.04
C GLN A 201 -19.05 18.03 -1.86
N PRO A 202 -19.41 16.94 -2.52
CA PRO A 202 -20.72 16.32 -2.34
C PRO A 202 -20.83 15.90 -0.86
N LYS A 203 -21.67 16.63 -0.11
CA LYS A 203 -22.04 16.22 1.25
C LYS A 203 -22.93 15.00 1.10
N ARG A 204 -22.56 13.88 1.70
CA ARG A 204 -23.39 12.69 1.75
C ARG A 204 -24.74 13.06 2.36
N ARG A 205 -25.79 13.00 1.57
CA ARG A 205 -27.17 13.16 2.01
C ARG A 205 -27.67 11.81 2.51
N ARG A 206 -28.45 11.83 3.60
CA ARG A 206 -29.12 10.62 4.09
C ARG A 206 -30.58 10.66 3.63
N LEU A 207 -31.02 9.59 3.00
CA LEU A 207 -32.43 9.41 2.66
C LEU A 207 -33.27 9.26 3.93
N ALA A 208 -34.48 9.78 3.91
CA ALA A 208 -35.45 9.56 4.97
C ALA A 208 -35.87 8.08 5.01
N ASP A 209 -36.28 7.61 6.19
CA ASP A 209 -36.71 6.20 6.36
C ASP A 209 -37.99 5.92 5.52
N GLU A 210 -38.91 6.89 5.44
CA GLU A 210 -40.05 6.89 4.49
C GLU A 210 -39.73 7.84 3.34
N ARG A 211 -39.77 7.32 2.08
CA ARG A 211 -39.42 8.08 0.89
C ARG A 211 -40.16 7.61 -0.33
N GLN A 212 -40.31 8.50 -1.30
CA GLN A 212 -40.82 8.15 -2.61
C GLN A 212 -39.81 7.31 -3.40
N ALA A 213 -40.29 6.33 -4.13
CA ALA A 213 -39.47 5.53 -5.03
C ALA A 213 -40.20 5.24 -6.35
N ILE A 214 -39.45 5.09 -7.41
CA ILE A 214 -39.92 4.67 -8.72
C ILE A 214 -39.45 3.25 -8.95
N THR A 215 -40.38 2.33 -9.22
CA THR A 215 -40.05 0.95 -9.57
C THR A 215 -40.40 0.68 -11.02
N HIS A 216 -39.44 0.16 -11.78
CA HIS A 216 -39.59 -0.22 -13.16
C HIS A 216 -39.30 -1.71 -13.34
N LYS A 217 -40.22 -2.45 -13.98
CA LYS A 217 -40.00 -3.84 -14.39
C LYS A 217 -39.25 -3.86 -15.71
N PHE A 218 -38.21 -4.69 -15.84
CA PHE A 218 -37.51 -4.94 -17.09
C PHE A 218 -37.43 -6.43 -17.40
N ASP A 219 -37.31 -6.74 -18.70
CA ASP A 219 -36.97 -8.04 -19.23
C ASP A 219 -35.90 -7.86 -20.30
N ILE A 220 -34.73 -8.44 -20.08
CA ILE A 220 -33.60 -8.39 -21.02
C ILE A 220 -33.15 -9.81 -21.32
N ALA A 221 -33.39 -10.25 -22.54
CA ALA A 221 -33.01 -11.60 -22.99
C ALA A 221 -33.52 -12.75 -22.10
N GLY A 222 -34.74 -12.62 -21.57
CA GLY A 222 -35.37 -13.60 -20.69
C GLY A 222 -34.90 -13.48 -19.22
N HIS A 223 -34.16 -12.46 -18.86
CA HIS A 223 -33.83 -12.10 -17.49
C HIS A 223 -34.76 -10.99 -17.02
N GLU A 224 -35.79 -11.39 -16.28
CA GLU A 224 -36.73 -10.43 -15.69
C GLU A 224 -36.19 -9.90 -14.35
N GLY A 225 -36.52 -8.64 -14.07
CA GLY A 225 -36.20 -8.01 -12.80
C GLY A 225 -36.91 -6.68 -12.60
N TYR A 226 -36.62 -6.08 -11.46
CA TYR A 226 -37.13 -4.77 -11.07
C TYR A 226 -35.96 -3.87 -10.69
N ILE A 227 -36.00 -2.62 -11.19
CA ILE A 227 -35.14 -1.54 -10.73
C ILE A 227 -35.98 -0.59 -9.89
N THR A 228 -35.59 -0.37 -8.65
CA THR A 228 -36.24 0.58 -7.75
C THR A 228 -35.28 1.70 -7.41
N VAL A 229 -35.67 2.94 -7.66
CA VAL A 229 -34.88 4.15 -7.38
C VAL A 229 -35.56 4.92 -6.27
N GLY A 230 -34.92 5.01 -5.09
CA GLY A 230 -35.35 5.85 -3.98
C GLY A 230 -34.96 7.29 -4.23
N LEU A 231 -35.88 8.22 -3.95
CA LEU A 231 -35.72 9.63 -4.23
C LEU A 231 -35.56 10.44 -2.94
N PHE A 232 -34.70 11.47 -3.00
CA PHE A 232 -34.70 12.53 -1.99
C PHE A 232 -35.98 13.40 -2.11
N GLU A 233 -36.26 14.24 -1.12
CA GLU A 233 -37.42 15.16 -1.10
C GLU A 233 -37.45 16.12 -2.31
N ASP A 234 -36.30 16.45 -2.87
CA ASP A 234 -36.15 17.29 -4.06
C ASP A 234 -36.33 16.52 -5.38
N GLY A 235 -36.66 15.23 -5.32
CA GLY A 235 -36.88 14.36 -6.47
C GLY A 235 -35.59 13.83 -7.12
N THR A 236 -34.42 14.13 -6.58
CA THR A 236 -33.16 13.57 -7.07
C THR A 236 -32.96 12.13 -6.60
N PRO A 237 -32.34 11.23 -7.41
CA PRO A 237 -32.07 9.85 -7.00
C PRO A 237 -31.04 9.81 -5.86
N GLY A 238 -31.27 8.95 -4.86
CA GLY A 238 -30.38 8.78 -3.74
C GLY A 238 -29.98 7.34 -3.47
N GLU A 239 -30.66 6.38 -4.08
CA GLU A 239 -30.32 4.96 -4.00
C GLU A 239 -30.97 4.19 -5.14
N ILE A 240 -30.42 3.02 -5.45
CA ILE A 240 -30.96 2.09 -6.44
C ILE A 240 -30.93 0.66 -5.89
N PHE A 241 -31.98 -0.09 -6.16
CA PHE A 241 -32.07 -1.53 -5.93
C PHE A 241 -32.35 -2.23 -7.25
N LEU A 242 -31.68 -3.37 -7.47
CA LEU A 242 -31.93 -4.27 -8.59
C LEU A 242 -32.33 -5.64 -8.03
N VAL A 243 -33.56 -6.05 -8.26
CA VAL A 243 -34.08 -7.34 -7.83
C VAL A 243 -34.30 -8.22 -9.04
N MET A 244 -33.58 -9.33 -9.14
CA MET A 244 -33.72 -10.29 -10.23
C MET A 244 -34.76 -11.36 -9.86
N ALA A 245 -35.55 -11.82 -10.86
CA ALA A 245 -36.58 -12.83 -10.65
C ALA A 245 -36.06 -14.19 -10.14
N LYS A 246 -34.77 -14.50 -10.40
CA LYS A 246 -34.07 -15.69 -9.84
C LYS A 246 -33.08 -15.25 -8.79
N GLU A 247 -33.49 -15.30 -7.53
CA GLU A 247 -32.62 -15.06 -6.39
C GLU A 247 -31.52 -16.12 -6.29
N GLY A 248 -30.34 -15.71 -5.74
CA GLY A 248 -29.21 -16.60 -5.51
C GLY A 248 -28.40 -16.97 -6.77
N SER A 249 -28.72 -16.38 -7.92
CA SER A 249 -27.92 -16.55 -9.13
C SER A 249 -26.69 -15.63 -9.15
N THR A 250 -25.67 -15.98 -9.94
CA THR A 250 -24.50 -15.10 -10.15
C THR A 250 -24.92 -13.73 -10.71
N ILE A 251 -25.95 -13.70 -11.58
CA ILE A 251 -26.49 -12.46 -12.14
C ILE A 251 -27.12 -11.59 -11.05
N SER A 252 -27.88 -12.19 -10.12
CA SER A 252 -28.45 -11.47 -8.97
C SER A 252 -27.35 -10.87 -8.10
N GLY A 253 -26.29 -11.61 -7.79
CA GLY A 253 -25.17 -11.09 -7.00
C GLY A 253 -24.43 -9.93 -7.68
N PHE A 254 -24.26 -9.97 -9.01
CA PHE A 254 -23.69 -8.84 -9.76
C PHE A 254 -24.62 -7.64 -9.78
N ALA A 255 -25.92 -7.86 -9.94
CA ALA A 255 -26.92 -6.78 -9.94
C ALA A 255 -26.95 -6.06 -8.57
N ASP A 256 -26.89 -6.82 -7.47
CA ASP A 256 -26.84 -6.26 -6.12
C ASP A 256 -25.57 -5.44 -5.88
N ALA A 257 -24.40 -5.98 -6.25
CA ALA A 257 -23.13 -5.28 -6.12
C ALA A 257 -23.09 -3.99 -6.95
N PHE A 258 -23.63 -4.01 -8.17
CA PHE A 258 -23.75 -2.84 -9.03
C PHE A 258 -24.68 -1.79 -8.42
N ALA A 259 -25.87 -2.21 -7.96
CA ALA A 259 -26.85 -1.32 -7.35
C ALA A 259 -26.28 -0.65 -6.09
N GLN A 260 -25.55 -1.39 -5.28
CA GLN A 260 -24.89 -0.86 -4.09
C GLN A 260 -23.79 0.15 -4.46
N ALA A 261 -22.96 -0.15 -5.47
CA ALA A 261 -21.91 0.77 -5.92
C ALA A 261 -22.51 2.08 -6.45
N VAL A 262 -23.58 2.02 -7.23
CA VAL A 262 -24.30 3.22 -7.73
C VAL A 262 -24.91 4.01 -6.57
N SER A 263 -25.56 3.34 -5.61
CA SER A 263 -26.14 4.00 -4.43
C SER A 263 -25.09 4.72 -3.56
N TYR A 264 -23.85 4.24 -3.55
CA TYR A 264 -22.75 4.94 -2.86
C TYR A 264 -22.20 6.13 -3.66
N ALA A 265 -22.43 6.18 -4.96
CA ALA A 265 -21.99 7.27 -5.82
C ALA A 265 -23.01 8.42 -5.92
N LEU A 266 -24.29 8.14 -5.63
CA LEU A 266 -25.40 9.11 -5.56
C LEU A 266 -25.38 9.89 -4.25
#